data_5fba28a028e8bd0617fe546be431d5dd
#
_entry.id   5fba28a028e8bd0617fe546be431d5dd
#
_cell.length_a   1.000
_cell.length_b   1.000
_cell.length_c   1.000
_cell.angle_alpha   90.00
_cell.angle_beta   90.00
_cell.angle_gamma   90.00
#
_symmetry.space_group_name_H-M   'P 1'
#
loop_
_entity.id
_entity.type
_entity.pdbx_description
1 polymer ?
#
loop_
_entity_poly.entity_id
_entity_poly.type
_entity_poly.pdbx_seq_one_letter_code
_entity_poly.pdbx_strand_id
1 'polypeptide(L)'
;MATSNFIDTATIWLHAGKGGDGAVTFHREKFVAAGGPDGGDGGRGGDIIFVADDNLSTLMDFRYKRKYTAADGENGRAKRQSGADADDLVIRVPRGTVLKEAETGLVVADLSGSEPVVVARGGRGGWGNSHFATPTRQIPKFAKPGLPGEDMHLQLELKVIADVGLIGFPNVGKSTLISIISAARPKIANYHFTTLTPVLGVVRVGPEQSFVCADIPGLIEGAAEGVGLGHDFLRHVERCRLLLHVVDVSGCEGRDPKADFEQINHELAGFSAELADRPQIVLGNKCDIATPEQVEEFKNYIEAKGLTFLPISAATRQGVDNLPALVYSRMKDLPPVKVYEAEYKRPDKSAMPTRPFTVTRTGDHEFTVDAPWLERILAGTNVEDYESLQYFQTQLGDSGILDELVAQGVEEEDTIKIGEYEFDYLY
;
A
#
# COMPACT_ATOMS: atom_id res chain seq x y z
N MET A 1 -16.26 2.36 28.52
CA MET A 1 -16.65 2.26 27.10
C MET A 1 -15.40 1.85 26.33
N ALA A 2 -15.32 0.60 25.89
CA ALA A 2 -14.19 0.15 25.06
C ALA A 2 -14.42 0.70 23.66
N THR A 3 -13.66 1.72 23.29
CA THR A 3 -13.62 2.24 21.93
C THR A 3 -13.10 1.13 21.03
N SER A 4 -13.90 0.75 20.05
CA SER A 4 -13.52 -0.20 19.01
C SER A 4 -12.27 0.27 18.29
N ASN A 5 -11.28 -0.61 18.26
CA ASN A 5 -9.94 -0.32 17.73
C ASN A 5 -9.76 -0.86 16.30
N PHE A 6 -10.81 -0.95 15.49
CA PHE A 6 -10.71 -1.37 14.10
C PHE A 6 -10.69 -0.14 13.16
N ILE A 7 -9.70 -0.05 12.30
CA ILE A 7 -9.53 0.99 11.30
C ILE A 7 -9.27 0.32 9.96
N ASP A 8 -10.08 0.66 8.97
CA ASP A 8 -10.07 0.17 7.59
C ASP A 8 -9.44 1.15 6.61
N THR A 9 -9.33 2.42 7.01
CA THR A 9 -8.72 3.47 6.20
C THR A 9 -7.70 4.27 7.02
N ALA A 10 -6.56 4.55 6.43
CA ALA A 10 -5.54 5.39 7.05
C ALA A 10 -4.78 6.18 5.98
N THR A 11 -4.31 7.36 6.34
CA THR A 11 -3.50 8.20 5.45
C THR A 11 -2.10 8.35 6.03
N ILE A 12 -1.09 8.13 5.20
CA ILE A 12 0.32 8.16 5.60
C ILE A 12 1.20 8.91 4.61
N TRP A 13 2.29 9.45 5.11
CA TRP A 13 3.35 10.07 4.35
C TRP A 13 4.58 9.16 4.31
N LEU A 14 5.10 8.93 3.12
CA LEU A 14 6.29 8.14 2.88
C LEU A 14 7.40 9.06 2.38
N HIS A 15 8.59 8.92 2.98
CA HIS A 15 9.82 9.56 2.55
C HIS A 15 10.88 8.47 2.37
N ALA A 16 11.19 8.12 1.13
CA ALA A 16 12.28 7.20 0.85
C ALA A 16 13.63 7.88 1.10
N GLY A 17 14.65 7.09 1.41
CA GLY A 17 15.96 7.62 1.79
C GLY A 17 16.63 8.40 0.66
N LYS A 18 17.31 9.50 0.98
CA LYS A 18 18.19 10.22 0.06
C LYS A 18 19.44 9.38 -0.22
N GLY A 19 19.99 9.40 -1.42
CA GLY A 19 21.33 8.88 -1.70
C GLY A 19 22.40 9.71 -1.01
N GLY A 20 23.47 9.05 -0.55
CA GLY A 20 24.64 9.71 0.00
C GLY A 20 25.36 10.57 -1.05
N ASP A 21 26.02 11.61 -0.64
CA ASP A 21 26.78 12.50 -1.53
C ASP A 21 28.12 11.86 -1.89
N GLY A 22 28.60 12.07 -3.12
CA GLY A 22 29.95 11.70 -3.53
C GLY A 22 31.02 12.56 -2.82
N ALA A 23 32.16 11.99 -2.55
CA ALA A 23 33.24 12.69 -1.88
C ALA A 23 34.15 13.45 -2.84
N VAL A 24 34.66 14.59 -2.38
CA VAL A 24 35.74 15.32 -3.03
C VAL A 24 37.00 15.16 -2.18
N THR A 25 37.83 14.21 -2.54
CA THR A 25 39.09 13.94 -1.82
C THR A 25 40.22 13.67 -2.80
N PHE A 26 41.46 13.89 -2.32
CA PHE A 26 42.66 13.71 -3.12
C PHE A 26 43.64 12.81 -2.35
N HIS A 27 44.30 11.95 -3.09
CA HIS A 27 45.30 11.06 -2.53
C HIS A 27 46.47 11.86 -1.95
N ARG A 28 46.83 11.57 -0.71
CA ARG A 28 47.94 12.23 -0.01
C ARG A 28 48.88 11.17 0.54
N GLU A 29 50.11 11.18 0.06
CA GLU A 29 51.19 10.35 0.62
C GLU A 29 52.40 11.22 0.98
N LYS A 30 53.26 10.66 1.81
CA LYS A 30 54.51 11.30 2.16
C LYS A 30 55.37 11.43 0.89
N PHE A 31 55.74 12.63 0.54
CA PHE A 31 56.48 12.99 -0.70
C PHE A 31 55.65 13.07 -2.00
N VAL A 32 54.35 12.96 -1.98
CA VAL A 32 53.48 13.24 -3.15
C VAL A 32 52.73 14.54 -2.86
N ALA A 33 53.18 15.63 -3.52
CA ALA A 33 52.63 16.97 -3.27
C ALA A 33 51.21 17.13 -3.85
N ALA A 34 50.85 16.42 -4.92
CA ALA A 34 49.56 16.42 -5.56
C ALA A 34 49.22 15.03 -6.05
N GLY A 35 48.44 14.30 -5.25
CA GLY A 35 47.83 13.02 -5.66
C GLY A 35 46.56 13.24 -6.48
N GLY A 36 46.23 12.22 -7.30
CA GLY A 36 44.98 12.24 -8.06
C GLY A 36 43.72 12.20 -7.20
N PRO A 37 42.53 12.41 -7.82
CA PRO A 37 41.25 12.32 -7.09
C PRO A 37 41.00 10.91 -6.61
N ASP A 38 40.60 10.79 -5.35
CA ASP A 38 40.33 9.54 -4.66
C ASP A 38 39.00 9.51 -3.90
N GLY A 39 38.12 10.44 -4.19
CA GLY A 39 36.79 10.46 -3.60
C GLY A 39 35.93 9.29 -4.07
N GLY A 40 35.29 8.60 -3.12
CA GLY A 40 34.37 7.51 -3.34
C GLY A 40 32.94 8.01 -3.56
N ASP A 41 32.09 7.10 -4.02
CA ASP A 41 30.68 7.37 -4.30
C ASP A 41 29.85 7.33 -3.03
N GLY A 42 28.71 8.03 -3.01
CA GLY A 42 27.70 7.87 -1.97
C GLY A 42 26.91 6.56 -2.15
N GLY A 43 26.39 6.03 -1.06
CA GLY A 43 25.51 4.86 -1.04
C GLY A 43 24.08 5.20 -1.48
N ARG A 44 23.31 4.20 -1.85
CA ARG A 44 21.88 4.35 -2.20
C ARG A 44 21.05 4.58 -0.91
N GLY A 45 20.02 5.43 -0.98
CA GLY A 45 19.00 5.55 0.07
C GLY A 45 18.09 4.33 0.10
N GLY A 46 17.49 4.02 1.26
CA GLY A 46 16.59 2.88 1.44
C GLY A 46 15.27 3.06 0.70
N ASP A 47 14.75 1.98 0.14
CA ASP A 47 13.43 1.91 -0.46
C ASP A 47 12.36 1.73 0.63
N ILE A 48 11.09 2.01 0.32
CA ILE A 48 9.95 1.67 1.17
C ILE A 48 9.17 0.55 0.50
N ILE A 49 9.08 -0.58 1.22
CA ILE A 49 8.51 -1.83 0.73
C ILE A 49 7.29 -2.19 1.59
N PHE A 50 6.18 -2.50 0.95
CA PHE A 50 5.00 -3.00 1.62
C PHE A 50 4.88 -4.52 1.48
N VAL A 51 4.47 -5.17 2.57
CA VAL A 51 4.29 -6.62 2.64
C VAL A 51 2.96 -6.93 3.31
N ALA A 52 2.17 -7.82 2.70
CA ALA A 52 0.96 -8.34 3.33
C ALA A 52 1.31 -9.28 4.48
N ASP A 53 0.67 -9.09 5.64
CA ASP A 53 0.84 -9.93 6.83
C ASP A 53 -0.52 -10.46 7.28
N ASP A 54 -0.69 -11.79 7.25
CA ASP A 54 -1.93 -12.48 7.64
C ASP A 54 -2.23 -12.39 9.14
N ASN A 55 -1.27 -11.99 9.96
CA ASN A 55 -1.47 -11.79 11.39
C ASN A 55 -2.07 -10.43 11.74
N LEU A 56 -2.03 -9.50 10.79
CA LEU A 56 -2.64 -8.18 10.93
C LEU A 56 -4.08 -8.21 10.40
N SER A 57 -4.98 -7.56 11.12
CA SER A 57 -6.41 -7.50 10.76
C SER A 57 -6.96 -6.07 10.70
N THR A 58 -6.14 -5.05 10.92
CA THR A 58 -6.57 -3.65 11.00
C THR A 58 -5.42 -2.71 10.67
N LEU A 59 -5.75 -1.52 10.17
CA LEU A 59 -4.79 -0.44 9.91
C LEU A 59 -4.57 0.48 11.13
N MET A 60 -4.85 -0.01 12.35
CA MET A 60 -4.79 0.78 13.58
C MET A 60 -3.45 1.48 13.82
N ASP A 61 -2.34 0.80 13.54
CA ASP A 61 -1.00 1.32 13.77
C ASP A 61 -0.73 2.58 12.93
N PHE A 62 -1.33 2.65 11.74
CA PHE A 62 -1.18 3.77 10.80
C PHE A 62 -1.94 5.04 11.24
N ARG A 63 -2.87 4.92 12.18
CA ARG A 63 -3.54 6.07 12.79
C ARG A 63 -2.60 6.84 13.71
N TYR A 64 -1.72 6.12 14.41
CA TYR A 64 -0.81 6.71 15.38
C TYR A 64 0.50 7.14 14.71
N LYS A 65 1.06 6.30 13.87
CA LYS A 65 2.27 6.62 13.09
C LYS A 65 1.88 6.91 11.64
N ARG A 66 1.92 8.19 11.28
CA ARG A 66 1.53 8.65 9.93
C ARG A 66 2.71 8.97 9.02
N LYS A 67 3.92 9.08 9.55
CA LYS A 67 5.13 9.37 8.77
C LYS A 67 6.09 8.19 8.84
N TYR A 68 6.53 7.77 7.68
CA TYR A 68 7.48 6.68 7.50
C TYR A 68 8.63 7.19 6.64
N THR A 69 9.84 7.16 7.21
CA THR A 69 11.05 7.64 6.56
C THR A 69 12.06 6.50 6.54
N ALA A 70 12.53 6.13 5.35
CA ALA A 70 13.65 5.20 5.19
C ALA A 70 14.98 5.91 5.47
N ALA A 71 16.02 5.15 5.73
CA ALA A 71 17.34 5.69 6.01
C ALA A 71 18.02 6.24 4.76
N ASP A 72 18.83 7.27 4.93
CA ASP A 72 19.65 7.84 3.86
C ASP A 72 20.90 6.99 3.63
N GLY A 73 21.41 6.96 2.41
CA GLY A 73 22.69 6.36 2.09
C GLY A 73 23.85 7.13 2.70
N GLU A 74 24.91 6.44 3.06
CA GLU A 74 26.11 7.08 3.57
C GLU A 74 26.85 7.84 2.48
N ASN A 75 27.47 8.96 2.85
CA ASN A 75 28.34 9.72 1.95
C ASN A 75 29.60 8.94 1.60
N GLY A 76 30.12 9.17 0.40
CA GLY A 76 31.42 8.66 -0.02
C GLY A 76 32.57 9.16 0.86
N ARG A 77 33.65 8.42 0.87
CA ARG A 77 34.84 8.71 1.70
C ARG A 77 36.09 8.77 0.85
N ALA A 78 37.22 9.19 1.46
CA ALA A 78 38.51 9.16 0.83
C ALA A 78 38.96 7.73 0.46
N LYS A 79 40.00 7.62 -0.37
CA LYS A 79 40.58 6.35 -0.84
C LYS A 79 39.60 5.50 -1.65
N ARG A 80 38.71 6.14 -2.40
CA ARG A 80 37.66 5.52 -3.23
C ARG A 80 36.71 4.61 -2.45
N GLN A 81 36.56 4.88 -1.16
CA GLN A 81 35.59 4.13 -0.33
C GLN A 81 34.19 4.67 -0.58
N SER A 82 33.34 3.84 -1.15
CA SER A 82 31.92 4.15 -1.30
C SER A 82 31.22 4.15 0.04
N GLY A 83 30.24 5.03 0.21
CA GLY A 83 29.30 4.98 1.34
C GLY A 83 28.47 3.70 1.28
N ALA A 84 28.04 3.22 2.45
CA ALA A 84 27.14 2.07 2.51
C ALA A 84 25.75 2.44 2.00
N ASP A 85 25.10 1.48 1.34
CA ASP A 85 23.69 1.59 1.00
C ASP A 85 22.84 1.48 2.27
N ALA A 86 21.76 2.23 2.33
CA ALA A 86 20.83 2.15 3.44
C ALA A 86 19.91 0.92 3.32
N ASP A 87 19.49 0.42 4.48
CA ASP A 87 18.50 -0.66 4.56
C ASP A 87 17.12 -0.18 4.10
N ASP A 88 16.38 -1.07 3.45
CA ASP A 88 15.02 -0.79 3.02
C ASP A 88 14.06 -0.82 4.21
N LEU A 89 13.09 0.09 4.21
CA LEU A 89 12.04 0.13 5.23
C LEU A 89 10.87 -0.77 4.82
N VAL A 90 10.69 -1.87 5.56
CA VAL A 90 9.57 -2.79 5.35
C VAL A 90 8.39 -2.39 6.21
N ILE A 91 7.24 -2.12 5.58
CA ILE A 91 5.97 -1.79 6.22
C ILE A 91 5.02 -2.96 6.02
N ARG A 92 4.55 -3.53 7.15
CA ARG A 92 3.60 -4.64 7.13
C ARG A 92 2.17 -4.12 7.22
N VAL A 93 1.29 -4.62 6.36
CA VAL A 93 -0.13 -4.27 6.33
C VAL A 93 -0.98 -5.54 6.28
N PRO A 94 -2.25 -5.47 6.70
CA PRO A 94 -3.18 -6.58 6.53
C PRO A 94 -3.29 -6.98 5.05
N ARG A 95 -3.46 -8.29 4.78
CA ARG A 95 -3.76 -8.77 3.43
C ARG A 95 -5.03 -8.10 2.87
N GLY A 96 -4.99 -7.74 1.57
CA GLY A 96 -6.10 -7.06 0.90
C GLY A 96 -6.15 -5.54 1.17
N THR A 97 -5.05 -4.97 1.66
CA THR A 97 -4.88 -3.52 1.72
C THR A 97 -4.59 -2.99 0.32
N VAL A 98 -5.36 -2.02 -0.13
CA VAL A 98 -5.13 -1.27 -1.37
C VAL A 98 -4.49 0.06 -1.02
N LEU A 99 -3.38 0.36 -1.67
CA LEU A 99 -2.68 1.63 -1.57
C LEU A 99 -3.13 2.54 -2.70
N LYS A 100 -3.60 3.73 -2.36
CA LYS A 100 -4.00 4.76 -3.32
C LYS A 100 -3.19 6.02 -3.08
N GLU A 101 -2.87 6.74 -4.13
CA GLU A 101 -2.35 8.09 -3.99
C GLU A 101 -3.45 8.99 -3.43
N ALA A 102 -3.13 9.75 -2.38
CA ALA A 102 -4.15 10.49 -1.63
C ALA A 102 -4.77 11.67 -2.40
N GLU A 103 -4.05 12.23 -3.37
CA GLU A 103 -4.49 13.39 -4.15
C GLU A 103 -5.31 12.98 -5.38
N THR A 104 -4.86 11.97 -6.13
CA THR A 104 -5.52 11.54 -7.38
C THR A 104 -6.49 10.39 -7.16
N GLY A 105 -6.37 9.64 -6.05
CA GLY A 105 -7.15 8.44 -5.78
C GLY A 105 -6.74 7.22 -6.62
N LEU A 106 -5.69 7.33 -7.46
CA LEU A 106 -5.22 6.24 -8.32
C LEU A 106 -4.63 5.11 -7.49
N VAL A 107 -4.88 3.88 -7.91
CA VAL A 107 -4.34 2.68 -7.26
C VAL A 107 -2.83 2.57 -7.53
N VAL A 108 -2.05 2.61 -6.46
CA VAL A 108 -0.59 2.41 -6.49
C VAL A 108 -0.23 0.94 -6.42
N ALA A 109 -0.89 0.19 -5.53
CA ALA A 109 -0.69 -1.25 -5.38
C ALA A 109 -1.88 -1.89 -4.65
N ASP A 110 -2.10 -3.19 -4.93
CA ASP A 110 -3.03 -4.05 -4.20
C ASP A 110 -2.23 -5.18 -3.52
N LEU A 111 -2.31 -5.24 -2.20
CA LEU A 111 -1.58 -6.19 -1.36
C LEU A 111 -2.44 -7.41 -1.01
N SER A 112 -3.16 -7.95 -2.00
CA SER A 112 -3.90 -9.22 -1.87
C SER A 112 -2.97 -10.44 -2.00
N GLY A 113 -1.82 -10.28 -2.67
CA GLY A 113 -0.76 -11.28 -2.77
C GLY A 113 0.17 -11.29 -1.55
N SER A 114 1.13 -12.23 -1.53
CA SER A 114 2.18 -12.32 -0.50
C SER A 114 3.50 -11.66 -0.93
N GLU A 115 3.60 -11.22 -2.18
CA GLU A 115 4.85 -10.65 -2.70
C GLU A 115 5.09 -9.24 -2.17
N PRO A 116 6.34 -8.91 -1.81
CA PRO A 116 6.71 -7.55 -1.43
C PRO A 116 6.55 -6.56 -2.59
N VAL A 117 6.01 -5.39 -2.33
CA VAL A 117 5.83 -4.33 -3.33
C VAL A 117 6.66 -3.10 -2.94
N VAL A 118 7.59 -2.70 -3.81
CA VAL A 118 8.34 -1.45 -3.65
C VAL A 118 7.42 -0.29 -4.02
N VAL A 119 7.07 0.53 -3.04
CA VAL A 119 6.14 1.66 -3.22
C VAL A 119 6.88 2.96 -3.47
N ALA A 120 7.90 3.27 -2.67
CA ALA A 120 8.74 4.45 -2.87
C ALA A 120 10.21 4.05 -2.97
N ARG A 121 10.93 4.59 -3.96
CA ARG A 121 12.33 4.26 -4.21
C ARG A 121 13.27 5.26 -3.57
N GLY A 122 14.31 4.76 -2.95
CA GLY A 122 15.43 5.55 -2.46
C GLY A 122 16.22 6.22 -3.57
N GLY A 123 16.85 7.34 -3.23
CA GLY A 123 17.70 8.10 -4.14
C GLY A 123 19.00 7.36 -4.45
N ARG A 124 19.53 7.55 -5.66
CA ARG A 124 20.86 7.05 -6.01
C ARG A 124 21.93 7.88 -5.34
N GLY A 125 23.00 7.21 -4.89
CA GLY A 125 24.20 7.89 -4.41
C GLY A 125 24.89 8.74 -5.49
N GLY A 126 25.50 9.83 -5.05
CA GLY A 126 26.27 10.72 -5.91
C GLY A 126 27.64 10.13 -6.25
N TRP A 127 28.17 10.48 -7.41
CA TRP A 127 29.51 10.06 -7.83
C TRP A 127 30.60 10.90 -7.18
N GLY A 128 31.63 10.27 -6.65
CA GLY A 128 32.84 10.92 -6.15
C GLY A 128 33.67 11.60 -7.26
N ASN A 129 34.59 12.48 -6.86
CA ASN A 129 35.39 13.22 -7.81
C ASN A 129 36.32 12.32 -8.69
N SER A 130 36.58 11.09 -8.27
CA SER A 130 37.38 10.15 -9.05
C SER A 130 36.77 9.78 -10.41
N HIS A 131 35.43 9.86 -10.55
CA HIS A 131 34.74 9.61 -11.83
C HIS A 131 34.87 10.73 -12.84
N PHE A 132 35.26 11.94 -12.42
CA PHE A 132 35.34 13.11 -13.28
C PHE A 132 36.75 13.42 -13.74
N ALA A 133 37.72 12.56 -13.39
CA ALA A 133 39.08 12.67 -13.85
C ALA A 133 39.15 12.31 -15.33
N THR A 134 39.71 13.24 -16.14
CA THR A 134 39.96 13.05 -17.55
C THR A 134 41.41 13.42 -17.85
N PRO A 135 41.98 13.03 -19.02
CA PRO A 135 43.35 13.43 -19.38
C PRO A 135 43.58 14.95 -19.35
N THR A 136 42.55 15.72 -19.63
CA THR A 136 42.57 17.19 -19.61
C THR A 136 42.23 17.77 -18.26
N ARG A 137 41.45 17.06 -17.43
CA ARG A 137 41.04 17.45 -16.06
C ARG A 137 41.51 16.39 -15.07
N GLN A 138 42.72 16.50 -14.61
CA GLN A 138 43.35 15.50 -13.74
C GLN A 138 42.96 15.65 -12.23
N ILE A 139 42.50 16.83 -11.81
CA ILE A 139 42.22 17.18 -10.42
C ILE A 139 40.80 17.80 -10.30
N PRO A 140 39.72 17.02 -10.55
CA PRO A 140 38.36 17.55 -10.42
C PRO A 140 38.05 17.82 -8.94
N LYS A 141 37.64 19.05 -8.63
CA LYS A 141 37.32 19.50 -7.27
C LYS A 141 35.82 19.43 -6.94
N PHE A 142 35.05 18.73 -7.72
CA PHE A 142 33.62 18.54 -7.54
C PHE A 142 33.24 17.06 -7.53
N ALA A 143 32.09 16.77 -6.90
CA ALA A 143 31.43 15.46 -6.90
C ALA A 143 29.93 15.66 -7.15
N LYS A 144 29.21 14.61 -7.51
CA LYS A 144 27.75 14.69 -7.62
C LYS A 144 27.11 14.48 -6.26
N PRO A 145 26.12 15.30 -5.90
CA PRO A 145 25.29 15.03 -4.72
C PRO A 145 24.43 13.78 -4.96
N GLY A 146 24.04 13.12 -3.88
CA GLY A 146 23.05 12.07 -3.91
C GLY A 146 21.66 12.60 -4.33
N LEU A 147 20.92 11.79 -5.05
CA LEU A 147 19.58 12.15 -5.48
C LEU A 147 18.58 11.99 -4.30
N PRO A 148 17.53 12.82 -4.24
CA PRO A 148 16.47 12.64 -3.25
C PRO A 148 15.74 11.32 -3.51
N GLY A 149 15.23 10.70 -2.45
CA GLY A 149 14.27 9.61 -2.53
C GLY A 149 12.91 10.07 -3.07
N GLU A 150 12.00 9.14 -3.20
CA GLU A 150 10.62 9.43 -3.59
C GLU A 150 9.78 9.76 -2.36
N ASP A 151 8.98 10.82 -2.47
CA ASP A 151 7.98 11.19 -1.49
C ASP A 151 6.60 10.77 -2.01
N MET A 152 5.78 10.17 -1.17
CA MET A 152 4.42 9.79 -1.52
C MET A 152 3.46 10.04 -0.37
N HIS A 153 2.27 10.53 -0.71
CA HIS A 153 1.15 10.67 0.21
C HIS A 153 0.11 9.60 -0.15
N LEU A 154 -0.06 8.62 0.72
CA LEU A 154 -0.89 7.45 0.45
C LEU A 154 -2.09 7.38 1.38
N GLN A 155 -3.21 6.99 0.79
CA GLN A 155 -4.37 6.48 1.49
C GLN A 155 -4.35 4.95 1.43
N LEU A 156 -4.31 4.31 2.58
CA LEU A 156 -4.46 2.87 2.74
C LEU A 156 -5.94 2.56 2.92
N GLU A 157 -6.44 1.58 2.21
CA GLU A 157 -7.82 1.13 2.30
C GLU A 157 -7.84 -0.40 2.42
N LEU A 158 -8.31 -0.91 3.55
CA LEU A 158 -8.45 -2.35 3.75
C LEU A 158 -9.74 -2.82 3.09
N LYS A 159 -9.63 -3.55 1.98
CA LYS A 159 -10.77 -3.95 1.16
C LYS A 159 -11.23 -5.39 1.37
N VAL A 160 -10.38 -6.27 1.86
CA VAL A 160 -10.73 -7.66 2.15
C VAL A 160 -10.98 -7.81 3.63
N ILE A 161 -12.24 -8.05 3.99
CA ILE A 161 -12.63 -8.30 5.38
C ILE A 161 -12.65 -9.80 5.67
N ALA A 162 -13.10 -10.61 4.70
CA ALA A 162 -13.17 -12.05 4.84
C ALA A 162 -13.09 -12.78 3.49
N ASP A 163 -12.51 -13.95 3.51
CA ASP A 163 -12.51 -14.90 2.36
C ASP A 163 -13.86 -15.60 2.25
N VAL A 164 -14.50 -15.87 3.39
CA VAL A 164 -15.73 -16.63 3.54
C VAL A 164 -16.76 -15.86 4.33
N GLY A 165 -17.94 -15.66 3.77
CA GLY A 165 -19.07 -15.03 4.44
C GLY A 165 -20.06 -16.03 5.01
N LEU A 166 -20.45 -15.91 6.29
CA LEU A 166 -21.56 -16.64 6.90
C LEU A 166 -22.84 -15.86 6.69
N ILE A 167 -23.81 -16.48 6.04
CA ILE A 167 -25.15 -15.92 5.82
C ILE A 167 -26.22 -16.84 6.43
N GLY A 168 -27.38 -16.30 6.69
CA GLY A 168 -28.51 -17.02 7.26
C GLY A 168 -29.28 -16.19 8.27
N PHE A 169 -30.45 -16.64 8.66
CA PHE A 169 -31.34 -15.98 9.61
C PHE A 169 -30.71 -15.74 11.01
N PRO A 170 -31.21 -14.82 11.82
CA PRO A 170 -30.83 -14.76 13.23
C PRO A 170 -31.07 -16.09 13.94
N ASN A 171 -30.28 -16.37 14.96
CA ASN A 171 -30.38 -17.56 15.82
C ASN A 171 -30.17 -18.94 15.14
N VAL A 172 -29.83 -18.99 13.84
CA VAL A 172 -29.49 -20.26 13.18
C VAL A 172 -28.12 -20.81 13.62
N GLY A 173 -27.35 -20.06 14.43
CA GLY A 173 -26.09 -20.50 15.00
C GLY A 173 -24.83 -20.03 14.30
N LYS A 174 -24.87 -18.99 13.45
CA LYS A 174 -23.70 -18.42 12.74
C LYS A 174 -22.57 -18.03 13.69
N SER A 175 -22.86 -17.21 14.69
CA SER A 175 -21.85 -16.71 15.63
C SER A 175 -21.29 -17.82 16.53
N THR A 176 -22.09 -18.85 16.81
CA THR A 176 -21.65 -20.08 17.51
C THR A 176 -20.67 -20.85 16.61
N LEU A 177 -21.02 -21.03 15.35
CA LEU A 177 -20.17 -21.74 14.38
C LEU A 177 -18.82 -21.08 14.23
N ILE A 178 -18.77 -19.74 14.03
CA ILE A 178 -17.53 -19.01 13.88
C ILE A 178 -16.65 -19.10 15.14
N SER A 179 -17.26 -19.14 16.33
CA SER A 179 -16.54 -19.29 17.59
C SER A 179 -15.89 -20.65 17.75
N ILE A 180 -16.44 -21.69 17.11
CA ILE A 180 -15.95 -23.07 17.19
C ILE A 180 -14.82 -23.30 16.18
N ILE A 181 -15.00 -22.83 14.93
CA ILE A 181 -14.03 -23.07 13.86
C ILE A 181 -12.82 -22.10 13.91
N SER A 182 -12.92 -21.01 14.64
CA SER A 182 -11.89 -20.00 14.75
C SER A 182 -10.72 -20.45 15.64
N ALA A 183 -9.48 -20.26 15.19
CA ALA A 183 -8.27 -20.62 15.92
C ALA A 183 -8.01 -19.74 17.17
N ALA A 184 -8.59 -18.55 17.19
CA ALA A 184 -8.56 -17.62 18.30
C ALA A 184 -9.98 -17.11 18.57
N ARG A 185 -10.22 -16.46 19.71
CA ARG A 185 -11.51 -15.83 19.98
C ARG A 185 -11.88 -14.88 18.85
N PRO A 186 -13.06 -15.03 18.24
CA PRO A 186 -13.50 -14.13 17.19
C PRO A 186 -13.44 -12.69 17.64
N LYS A 187 -12.99 -11.80 16.77
CA LYS A 187 -12.91 -10.37 17.05
C LYS A 187 -14.19 -9.70 16.57
N ILE A 188 -14.80 -8.95 17.46
CA ILE A 188 -15.90 -8.06 17.10
C ILE A 188 -15.27 -6.83 16.44
N ALA A 189 -15.57 -6.61 15.16
CA ALA A 189 -15.07 -5.46 14.42
C ALA A 189 -16.17 -4.39 14.33
N ASN A 190 -15.96 -3.25 14.99
CA ASN A 190 -16.90 -2.13 14.90
C ASN A 190 -16.45 -1.22 13.76
N TYR A 191 -17.13 -1.30 12.64
CA TYR A 191 -16.93 -0.40 11.51
C TYR A 191 -17.77 0.86 11.70
N HIS A 192 -17.19 2.04 11.41
CA HIS A 192 -17.88 3.33 11.56
C HIS A 192 -19.14 3.47 10.67
N PHE A 193 -19.23 2.64 9.65
CA PHE A 193 -20.31 2.65 8.67
C PHE A 193 -21.31 1.50 8.86
N THR A 194 -21.15 0.65 9.89
CA THR A 194 -22.11 -0.44 10.17
C THR A 194 -22.92 -0.15 11.40
N THR A 195 -24.25 -0.32 11.29
CA THR A 195 -25.17 -0.31 12.44
C THR A 195 -25.06 -1.61 13.25
N LEU A 196 -24.62 -2.70 12.59
CA LEU A 196 -24.40 -4.02 13.19
C LEU A 196 -22.93 -4.40 13.04
N THR A 197 -22.33 -4.89 14.12
CA THR A 197 -20.92 -5.23 14.20
C THR A 197 -20.65 -6.65 13.72
N PRO A 198 -19.90 -6.85 12.61
CA PRO A 198 -19.55 -8.18 12.15
C PRO A 198 -18.58 -8.86 13.12
N VAL A 199 -18.68 -10.17 13.19
CA VAL A 199 -17.76 -11.03 13.94
C VAL A 199 -16.81 -11.68 12.97
N LEU A 200 -15.50 -11.45 13.13
CA LEU A 200 -14.45 -12.02 12.29
C LEU A 200 -13.74 -13.15 13.03
N GLY A 201 -13.52 -14.27 12.35
CA GLY A 201 -12.77 -15.41 12.86
C GLY A 201 -11.69 -15.85 11.87
N VAL A 202 -10.45 -16.04 12.34
CA VAL A 202 -9.38 -16.65 11.55
C VAL A 202 -9.45 -18.15 11.75
N VAL A 203 -9.72 -18.89 10.68
CA VAL A 203 -9.82 -20.35 10.66
C VAL A 203 -8.53 -20.95 10.16
N ARG A 204 -7.86 -21.76 10.98
CA ARG A 204 -6.63 -22.48 10.60
C ARG A 204 -6.97 -23.88 10.12
N VAL A 205 -6.39 -24.27 8.98
CA VAL A 205 -6.55 -25.60 8.38
C VAL A 205 -5.25 -26.39 8.50
N GLY A 206 -4.11 -25.71 8.50
CA GLY A 206 -2.78 -26.29 8.59
C GLY A 206 -1.72 -25.28 9.00
N PRO A 207 -0.42 -25.66 9.01
CA PRO A 207 0.67 -24.81 9.49
C PRO A 207 0.75 -23.46 8.77
N GLU A 208 0.49 -23.42 7.46
CA GLU A 208 0.53 -22.20 6.63
C GLU A 208 -0.78 -21.95 5.89
N GLN A 209 -1.86 -22.62 6.32
CA GLN A 209 -3.14 -22.57 5.65
C GLN A 209 -4.21 -22.03 6.59
N SER A 210 -4.69 -20.85 6.28
CA SER A 210 -5.77 -20.17 7.02
C SER A 210 -6.65 -19.36 6.07
N PHE A 211 -7.86 -19.07 6.52
CA PHE A 211 -8.76 -18.14 5.87
C PHE A 211 -9.52 -17.32 6.91
N VAL A 212 -10.03 -16.17 6.52
CA VAL A 212 -10.83 -15.32 7.37
C VAL A 212 -12.31 -15.56 7.07
N CYS A 213 -13.08 -15.82 8.12
CA CYS A 213 -14.53 -16.01 8.05
C CYS A 213 -15.23 -14.83 8.75
N ALA A 214 -16.25 -14.24 8.11
CA ALA A 214 -17.05 -13.16 8.67
C ALA A 214 -18.50 -13.60 8.86
N ASP A 215 -19.06 -13.34 10.04
CA ASP A 215 -20.50 -13.37 10.23
C ASP A 215 -21.10 -12.08 9.61
N ILE A 216 -22.04 -12.25 8.69
CA ILE A 216 -22.72 -11.17 8.00
C ILE A 216 -24.07 -10.95 8.67
N PRO A 217 -24.16 -10.07 9.70
CA PRO A 217 -25.42 -9.79 10.36
C PRO A 217 -26.30 -8.90 9.47
N GLY A 218 -27.62 -9.10 9.55
CA GLY A 218 -28.59 -8.09 9.08
C GLY A 218 -28.97 -8.12 7.62
N LEU A 219 -28.85 -9.27 6.91
CA LEU A 219 -29.48 -9.43 5.60
C LEU A 219 -31.03 -9.43 5.63
N ILE A 220 -31.66 -9.53 6.80
CA ILE A 220 -33.04 -10.00 6.94
C ILE A 220 -34.09 -8.93 7.22
N GLU A 221 -33.79 -7.71 7.60
CA GLU A 221 -34.83 -6.70 7.84
C GLU A 221 -34.51 -5.37 7.18
N GLY A 222 -35.08 -5.14 6.00
CA GLY A 222 -35.11 -3.83 5.37
C GLY A 222 -33.85 -3.47 4.55
N ALA A 223 -33.01 -4.40 4.16
CA ALA A 223 -31.82 -4.12 3.35
C ALA A 223 -32.19 -3.52 1.99
N ALA A 224 -33.32 -3.91 1.40
CA ALA A 224 -33.85 -3.36 0.15
C ALA A 224 -34.48 -1.97 0.33
N GLU A 225 -34.90 -1.60 1.54
CA GLU A 225 -35.59 -0.33 1.83
C GLU A 225 -34.64 0.76 2.39
N GLY A 226 -33.35 0.51 2.46
CA GLY A 226 -32.33 1.53 2.83
C GLY A 226 -32.21 1.83 4.33
N VAL A 227 -32.84 1.07 5.21
CA VAL A 227 -32.91 1.35 6.67
C VAL A 227 -32.09 0.38 7.52
N GLY A 228 -31.11 -0.35 7.03
CA GLY A 228 -30.43 -1.33 7.90
C GLY A 228 -28.92 -1.37 7.84
N LEU A 229 -28.36 -1.77 6.74
CA LEU A 229 -26.89 -1.92 6.60
C LEU A 229 -26.35 -0.85 5.64
N GLY A 230 -25.33 -0.14 6.07
CA GLY A 230 -24.70 0.84 5.20
C GLY A 230 -24.17 0.15 3.94
N HIS A 231 -24.43 0.73 2.78
CA HIS A 231 -23.92 0.29 1.46
C HIS A 231 -22.42 -0.04 1.47
N ASP A 232 -21.68 0.56 2.38
CA ASP A 232 -20.23 0.38 2.51
C ASP A 232 -19.85 -0.98 3.11
N PHE A 233 -20.63 -1.51 4.07
CA PHE A 233 -20.37 -2.85 4.63
C PHE A 233 -20.60 -3.94 3.59
N LEU A 234 -21.63 -3.82 2.81
CA LEU A 234 -21.99 -4.81 1.80
C LEU A 234 -20.99 -4.85 0.63
N ARG A 235 -20.35 -3.69 0.28
CA ARG A 235 -19.19 -3.69 -0.61
C ARG A 235 -18.01 -4.53 -0.11
N HIS A 236 -17.84 -4.64 1.20
CA HIS A 236 -16.77 -5.46 1.78
C HIS A 236 -17.13 -6.95 1.76
N VAL A 237 -18.43 -7.27 1.87
CA VAL A 237 -18.94 -8.64 1.73
C VAL A 237 -18.92 -9.12 0.28
N GLU A 238 -19.10 -8.24 -0.70
CA GLU A 238 -18.96 -8.54 -2.13
C GLU A 238 -17.63 -9.20 -2.50
N ARG A 239 -16.63 -9.11 -1.61
CA ARG A 239 -15.32 -9.72 -1.82
C ARG A 239 -15.14 -11.10 -1.21
N CYS A 240 -16.13 -11.61 -0.46
CA CYS A 240 -16.11 -13.00 -0.04
C CYS A 240 -16.09 -13.90 -1.27
N ARG A 241 -15.18 -14.85 -1.30
CA ARG A 241 -15.02 -15.82 -2.41
C ARG A 241 -16.04 -16.93 -2.34
N LEU A 242 -16.48 -17.28 -1.12
CA LEU A 242 -17.39 -18.36 -0.82
C LEU A 242 -18.38 -17.94 0.25
N LEU A 243 -19.63 -18.35 0.13
CA LEU A 243 -20.65 -18.16 1.14
C LEU A 243 -20.96 -19.48 1.85
N LEU A 244 -21.04 -19.43 3.17
CA LEU A 244 -21.57 -20.51 4.00
C LEU A 244 -22.98 -20.12 4.44
N HIS A 245 -23.97 -20.74 3.81
CA HIS A 245 -25.37 -20.48 4.12
C HIS A 245 -25.84 -21.40 5.25
N VAL A 246 -25.97 -20.83 6.44
CA VAL A 246 -26.37 -21.57 7.63
C VAL A 246 -27.89 -21.55 7.79
N VAL A 247 -28.52 -22.72 7.78
CA VAL A 247 -29.97 -22.90 7.91
C VAL A 247 -30.29 -23.78 9.11
N ASP A 248 -31.29 -23.43 9.90
CA ASP A 248 -31.82 -24.25 11.00
C ASP A 248 -32.76 -25.31 10.43
N VAL A 249 -32.29 -26.57 10.34
CA VAL A 249 -33.07 -27.68 9.79
C VAL A 249 -34.09 -28.28 10.79
N SER A 250 -33.97 -27.88 12.05
CA SER A 250 -34.91 -28.38 13.09
C SER A 250 -36.27 -27.68 13.09
N GLY A 251 -36.31 -26.45 12.49
CA GLY A 251 -37.52 -25.64 12.54
C GLY A 251 -37.97 -25.24 13.96
N CYS A 252 -37.05 -25.27 14.93
CA CYS A 252 -37.40 -25.03 16.36
C CYS A 252 -37.97 -23.65 16.62
N GLU A 253 -37.76 -22.67 15.73
CA GLU A 253 -38.35 -21.33 15.82
C GLU A 253 -39.68 -21.19 15.04
N GLY A 254 -40.23 -22.32 14.56
CA GLY A 254 -41.50 -22.33 13.82
C GLY A 254 -41.35 -21.86 12.35
N ARG A 255 -40.12 -21.89 11.80
CA ARG A 255 -39.81 -21.52 10.42
C ARG A 255 -39.61 -22.75 9.55
N ASP A 256 -39.91 -22.59 8.26
CA ASP A 256 -39.61 -23.63 7.26
C ASP A 256 -38.19 -23.42 6.71
N PRO A 257 -37.28 -24.41 6.85
CA PRO A 257 -35.91 -24.32 6.33
C PRO A 257 -35.81 -23.99 4.86
N LYS A 258 -36.76 -24.48 4.01
CA LYS A 258 -36.78 -24.20 2.58
C LYS A 258 -37.13 -22.74 2.31
N ALA A 259 -38.14 -22.21 3.01
CA ALA A 259 -38.55 -20.81 2.89
C ALA A 259 -37.42 -19.88 3.34
N ASP A 260 -36.74 -20.18 4.46
CA ASP A 260 -35.62 -19.42 4.97
C ASP A 260 -34.46 -19.37 3.96
N PHE A 261 -34.13 -20.51 3.34
CA PHE A 261 -33.10 -20.60 2.31
C PHE A 261 -33.42 -19.72 1.09
N GLU A 262 -34.67 -19.79 0.56
CA GLU A 262 -35.08 -18.99 -0.60
C GLU A 262 -35.11 -17.48 -0.28
N GLN A 263 -35.58 -17.11 0.90
CA GLN A 263 -35.67 -15.72 1.29
C GLN A 263 -34.28 -15.07 1.34
N ILE A 264 -33.29 -15.73 1.97
CA ILE A 264 -31.91 -15.22 2.00
C ILE A 264 -31.31 -15.06 0.60
N ASN A 265 -31.53 -16.04 -0.30
CA ASN A 265 -31.03 -15.94 -1.66
C ASN A 265 -31.74 -14.83 -2.45
N HIS A 266 -33.03 -14.59 -2.19
CA HIS A 266 -33.76 -13.47 -2.79
C HIS A 266 -33.21 -12.12 -2.30
N GLU A 267 -32.91 -12.00 -1.01
CA GLU A 267 -32.32 -10.80 -0.45
C GLU A 267 -30.90 -10.53 -0.99
N LEU A 268 -30.08 -11.58 -1.13
CA LEU A 268 -28.76 -11.48 -1.78
C LEU A 268 -28.88 -10.95 -3.20
N ALA A 269 -29.81 -11.51 -3.99
CA ALA A 269 -30.04 -11.09 -5.36
C ALA A 269 -30.57 -9.64 -5.48
N GLY A 270 -31.41 -9.24 -4.54
CA GLY A 270 -31.91 -7.86 -4.46
C GLY A 270 -30.83 -6.87 -4.09
N PHE A 271 -29.76 -7.34 -3.41
CA PHE A 271 -28.67 -6.50 -2.98
C PHE A 271 -27.56 -6.35 -4.03
N SER A 272 -27.00 -7.46 -4.53
CA SER A 272 -25.93 -7.50 -5.53
C SER A 272 -26.02 -8.77 -6.36
N ALA A 273 -26.09 -8.64 -7.67
CA ALA A 273 -26.04 -9.78 -8.58
C ALA A 273 -24.70 -10.55 -8.44
N GLU A 274 -23.59 -9.84 -8.23
CA GLU A 274 -22.28 -10.49 -8.02
C GLU A 274 -22.25 -11.33 -6.75
N LEU A 275 -22.94 -10.92 -5.69
CA LEU A 275 -23.00 -11.66 -4.42
C LEU A 275 -23.93 -12.86 -4.52
N ALA A 276 -25.03 -12.74 -5.24
CA ALA A 276 -25.96 -13.84 -5.51
C ALA A 276 -25.34 -14.96 -6.33
N ASP A 277 -24.44 -14.62 -7.26
CA ASP A 277 -23.73 -15.57 -8.13
C ASP A 277 -22.53 -16.25 -7.41
N ARG A 278 -22.21 -15.87 -6.18
CA ARG A 278 -21.10 -16.47 -5.43
C ARG A 278 -21.39 -17.95 -5.12
N PRO A 279 -20.36 -18.81 -5.23
CA PRO A 279 -20.47 -20.19 -4.79
C PRO A 279 -20.91 -20.30 -3.34
N GLN A 280 -21.86 -21.22 -3.08
CA GLN A 280 -22.42 -21.42 -1.75
C GLN A 280 -22.24 -22.87 -1.30
N ILE A 281 -21.97 -23.05 0.01
CA ILE A 281 -22.10 -24.34 0.71
C ILE A 281 -23.21 -24.15 1.74
N VAL A 282 -24.24 -25.00 1.68
CA VAL A 282 -25.36 -24.95 2.60
C VAL A 282 -25.09 -25.82 3.81
N LEU A 283 -25.12 -25.21 4.98
CA LEU A 283 -24.91 -25.87 6.28
C LEU A 283 -26.26 -26.06 6.97
N GLY A 284 -26.75 -27.28 7.04
CA GLY A 284 -27.92 -27.60 7.86
C GLY A 284 -27.51 -27.71 9.33
N ASN A 285 -27.75 -26.67 10.10
CA ASN A 285 -27.40 -26.63 11.52
C ASN A 285 -28.54 -27.12 12.42
N LYS A 286 -28.22 -27.42 13.66
CA LYS A 286 -29.09 -27.96 14.70
C LYS A 286 -29.61 -29.37 14.38
N CYS A 287 -28.81 -30.18 13.67
CA CYS A 287 -29.12 -31.56 13.38
C CYS A 287 -29.27 -32.45 14.63
N ASP A 288 -28.77 -32.01 15.79
CA ASP A 288 -28.91 -32.68 17.08
C ASP A 288 -30.34 -32.71 17.62
N ILE A 289 -31.18 -31.77 17.18
CA ILE A 289 -32.58 -31.67 17.58
C ILE A 289 -33.56 -31.89 16.43
N ALA A 290 -33.08 -31.93 15.21
CA ALA A 290 -33.86 -32.23 14.01
C ALA A 290 -34.11 -33.73 13.87
N THR A 291 -35.24 -34.14 13.26
CA THR A 291 -35.44 -35.53 12.91
C THR A 291 -34.63 -35.92 11.69
N PRO A 292 -34.22 -37.21 11.55
CA PRO A 292 -33.48 -37.69 10.36
C PRO A 292 -34.21 -37.40 9.06
N GLU A 293 -35.54 -37.47 9.07
CA GLU A 293 -36.41 -37.25 7.91
C GLU A 293 -36.35 -35.78 7.47
N GLN A 294 -36.35 -34.82 8.42
CA GLN A 294 -36.22 -33.40 8.13
C GLN A 294 -34.86 -33.09 7.49
N VAL A 295 -33.79 -33.64 8.03
CA VAL A 295 -32.44 -33.46 7.50
C VAL A 295 -32.34 -34.02 6.08
N GLU A 296 -32.86 -35.21 5.84
CA GLU A 296 -32.79 -35.86 4.51
C GLU A 296 -33.68 -35.15 3.49
N GLU A 297 -34.85 -34.68 3.88
CA GLU A 297 -35.75 -33.89 3.03
C GLU A 297 -35.09 -32.56 2.60
N PHE A 298 -34.48 -31.84 3.53
CA PHE A 298 -33.81 -30.58 3.23
C PHE A 298 -32.54 -30.82 2.37
N LYS A 299 -31.78 -31.87 2.69
CA LYS A 299 -30.62 -32.29 1.87
C LYS A 299 -31.00 -32.53 0.41
N ASN A 300 -32.03 -33.34 0.18
CA ASN A 300 -32.50 -33.65 -1.18
C ASN A 300 -32.95 -32.38 -1.91
N TYR A 301 -33.56 -31.42 -1.19
CA TYR A 301 -33.98 -30.14 -1.74
C TYR A 301 -32.78 -29.30 -2.20
N ILE A 302 -31.71 -29.22 -1.40
CA ILE A 302 -30.50 -28.44 -1.73
C ILE A 302 -29.69 -29.12 -2.84
N GLU A 303 -29.51 -30.43 -2.79
CA GLU A 303 -28.77 -31.18 -3.81
C GLU A 303 -29.49 -31.14 -5.17
N ALA A 304 -30.83 -31.12 -5.21
CA ALA A 304 -31.61 -30.90 -6.43
C ALA A 304 -31.35 -29.52 -7.08
N LYS A 305 -30.89 -28.54 -6.32
CA LYS A 305 -30.44 -27.24 -6.84
C LYS A 305 -28.98 -27.21 -7.27
N GLY A 306 -28.27 -28.35 -7.18
CA GLY A 306 -26.84 -28.44 -7.52
C GLY A 306 -25.88 -27.85 -6.48
N LEU A 307 -26.36 -27.57 -5.26
CA LEU A 307 -25.55 -27.02 -4.18
C LEU A 307 -25.02 -28.12 -3.26
N THR A 308 -23.89 -27.88 -2.65
CA THR A 308 -23.30 -28.78 -1.66
C THR A 308 -24.00 -28.57 -0.31
N PHE A 309 -24.53 -29.67 0.25
CA PHE A 309 -25.14 -29.68 1.59
C PHE A 309 -24.25 -30.38 2.61
N LEU A 310 -24.15 -29.83 3.81
CA LEU A 310 -23.44 -30.43 4.94
C LEU A 310 -24.28 -30.36 6.21
N PRO A 311 -24.72 -31.53 6.77
CA PRO A 311 -25.41 -31.53 8.07
C PRO A 311 -24.40 -31.29 9.21
N ILE A 312 -24.68 -30.33 10.08
CA ILE A 312 -23.85 -29.98 11.22
C ILE A 312 -24.70 -29.77 12.50
N SER A 313 -24.02 -29.84 13.62
CA SER A 313 -24.51 -29.26 14.86
C SER A 313 -23.40 -28.44 15.49
N ALA A 314 -23.56 -27.11 15.48
CA ALA A 314 -22.63 -26.22 16.13
C ALA A 314 -22.57 -26.46 17.65
N ALA A 315 -23.71 -26.83 18.28
CA ALA A 315 -23.78 -27.08 19.72
C ALA A 315 -22.98 -28.32 20.14
N THR A 316 -23.10 -29.43 19.40
CA THR A 316 -22.43 -30.70 19.70
C THR A 316 -21.10 -30.90 18.99
N ARG A 317 -20.75 -30.00 18.07
CA ARG A 317 -19.60 -30.06 17.14
C ARG A 317 -19.67 -31.16 16.09
N GLN A 318 -20.78 -31.88 15.99
CA GLN A 318 -20.97 -32.93 14.99
C GLN A 318 -20.89 -32.34 13.57
N GLY A 319 -20.06 -32.92 12.69
CA GLY A 319 -19.89 -32.50 11.30
C GLY A 319 -19.05 -31.22 11.13
N VAL A 320 -18.64 -30.52 12.22
CA VAL A 320 -17.91 -29.25 12.15
C VAL A 320 -16.41 -29.43 11.94
N ASP A 321 -15.81 -30.53 12.43
CA ASP A 321 -14.35 -30.73 12.41
C ASP A 321 -13.76 -30.75 10.98
N ASN A 322 -14.50 -31.29 10.01
CA ASN A 322 -14.07 -31.36 8.60
C ASN A 322 -14.41 -30.10 7.79
N LEU A 323 -15.22 -29.20 8.33
CA LEU A 323 -15.69 -28.01 7.64
C LEU A 323 -14.54 -27.09 7.19
N PRO A 324 -13.54 -26.77 8.03
CA PRO A 324 -12.43 -25.93 7.61
C PRO A 324 -11.66 -26.47 6.41
N ALA A 325 -11.38 -27.79 6.38
CA ALA A 325 -10.66 -28.43 5.29
C ALA A 325 -11.49 -28.43 3.98
N LEU A 326 -12.79 -28.69 4.08
CA LEU A 326 -13.71 -28.65 2.94
C LEU A 326 -13.78 -27.24 2.33
N VAL A 327 -13.99 -26.22 3.18
CA VAL A 327 -14.06 -24.82 2.77
C VAL A 327 -12.78 -24.40 2.08
N TYR A 328 -11.62 -24.70 2.68
CA TYR A 328 -10.32 -24.36 2.12
C TYR A 328 -10.06 -25.05 0.76
N SER A 329 -10.43 -26.31 0.63
CA SER A 329 -10.34 -27.04 -0.64
C SER A 329 -11.19 -26.38 -1.73
N ARG A 330 -12.44 -26.04 -1.42
CA ARG A 330 -13.33 -25.37 -2.37
C ARG A 330 -12.82 -23.98 -2.75
N MET A 331 -12.24 -23.24 -1.80
CA MET A 331 -11.65 -21.91 -2.08
C MET A 331 -10.47 -21.97 -3.04
N LYS A 332 -9.69 -23.06 -3.05
CA LYS A 332 -8.58 -23.22 -4.01
C LYS A 332 -9.06 -23.32 -5.46
N ASP A 333 -10.22 -23.91 -5.68
CA ASP A 333 -10.80 -24.09 -7.00
C ASP A 333 -11.49 -22.83 -7.53
N LEU A 334 -11.69 -21.81 -6.65
CA LEU A 334 -12.31 -20.55 -7.02
C LEU A 334 -11.29 -19.56 -7.59
N PRO A 335 -11.71 -18.70 -8.53
CA PRO A 335 -10.85 -17.65 -9.04
C PRO A 335 -10.36 -16.76 -7.88
N PRO A 336 -9.13 -16.21 -7.99
CA PRO A 336 -8.60 -15.30 -7.00
C PRO A 336 -9.52 -14.06 -6.87
N VAL A 337 -9.49 -13.42 -5.71
CA VAL A 337 -10.18 -12.14 -5.50
C VAL A 337 -9.74 -11.16 -6.59
N LYS A 338 -10.67 -10.32 -7.08
CA LYS A 338 -10.37 -9.27 -8.05
C LYS A 338 -9.23 -8.40 -7.50
N VAL A 339 -8.05 -8.56 -8.07
CA VAL A 339 -6.88 -7.75 -7.75
C VAL A 339 -7.01 -6.43 -8.54
N TYR A 340 -6.82 -5.30 -7.88
CA TYR A 340 -6.76 -4.02 -8.56
C TYR A 340 -5.41 -3.88 -9.24
N GLU A 341 -5.43 -3.63 -10.53
CA GLU A 341 -4.22 -3.31 -11.26
C GLU A 341 -3.70 -1.93 -10.83
N ALA A 342 -2.38 -1.79 -10.78
CA ALA A 342 -1.76 -0.51 -10.49
C ALA A 342 -2.05 0.48 -11.62
N GLU A 343 -2.77 1.55 -11.30
CA GLU A 343 -3.12 2.64 -12.22
C GLU A 343 -2.10 3.76 -12.16
N TYR A 344 -1.45 3.92 -11.00
CA TYR A 344 -0.45 4.95 -10.78
C TYR A 344 0.81 4.66 -11.59
N LYS A 345 1.09 5.53 -12.54
CA LYS A 345 2.35 5.52 -13.29
C LYS A 345 3.33 6.47 -12.61
N ARG A 346 4.44 5.91 -12.14
CA ARG A 346 5.53 6.73 -11.61
C ARG A 346 5.93 7.79 -12.63
N PRO A 347 6.14 9.06 -12.22
CA PRO A 347 6.69 10.06 -13.10
C PRO A 347 8.02 9.55 -13.65
N ASP A 348 8.15 9.52 -14.96
CA ASP A 348 9.41 9.13 -15.60
C ASP A 348 10.44 10.23 -15.35
N LYS A 349 11.34 10.00 -14.39
CA LYS A 349 12.43 10.93 -14.08
C LYS A 349 13.42 11.10 -15.24
N SER A 350 13.40 10.19 -16.22
CA SER A 350 14.19 10.32 -17.46
C SER A 350 13.48 11.19 -18.50
N ALA A 351 12.17 11.33 -18.39
CA ALA A 351 11.34 12.17 -19.23
C ALA A 351 11.14 13.59 -18.67
N MET A 352 11.86 14.01 -17.61
CA MET A 352 11.92 15.42 -17.24
C MET A 352 12.82 16.16 -18.25
N PRO A 353 12.28 16.67 -19.35
CA PRO A 353 13.09 17.37 -20.37
C PRO A 353 13.53 18.74 -19.88
N THR A 354 12.94 19.25 -18.83
CA THR A 354 13.28 20.56 -18.27
C THR A 354 13.42 20.42 -16.76
N ARG A 355 14.62 20.67 -16.26
CA ARG A 355 14.86 20.93 -14.85
C ARG A 355 13.97 22.10 -14.47
N PRO A 356 12.98 21.94 -13.59
CA PRO A 356 12.01 22.99 -13.33
C PRO A 356 12.74 24.21 -12.78
N PHE A 357 12.46 25.35 -13.36
CA PHE A 357 12.94 26.64 -12.91
C PHE A 357 11.87 27.70 -13.15
N THR A 358 11.91 28.74 -12.35
CA THR A 358 11.07 29.92 -12.53
C THR A 358 11.98 31.15 -12.45
N VAL A 359 11.87 32.02 -13.42
CA VAL A 359 12.57 33.31 -13.43
C VAL A 359 11.54 34.38 -13.08
N THR A 360 11.84 35.22 -12.09
CA THR A 360 10.96 36.29 -11.66
C THR A 360 11.77 37.57 -11.55
N ARG A 361 11.33 38.65 -12.21
CA ARG A 361 11.93 39.98 -12.05
C ARG A 361 11.49 40.55 -10.70
N THR A 362 12.42 40.74 -9.78
CA THR A 362 12.18 41.22 -8.42
C THR A 362 12.47 42.74 -8.24
N GLY A 363 13.20 43.34 -9.17
CA GLY A 363 13.54 44.75 -9.14
C GLY A 363 13.85 45.33 -10.52
N ASP A 364 14.26 46.60 -10.58
CA ASP A 364 14.60 47.25 -11.86
C ASP A 364 15.84 46.62 -12.52
N HIS A 365 16.79 46.10 -11.72
CA HIS A 365 18.03 45.44 -12.14
C HIS A 365 18.27 44.16 -11.37
N GLU A 366 17.20 43.46 -10.99
CA GLU A 366 17.29 42.28 -10.15
C GLU A 366 16.33 41.16 -10.60
N PHE A 367 16.87 39.98 -10.81
CA PHE A 367 16.13 38.78 -11.17
C PHE A 367 16.37 37.68 -10.15
N THR A 368 15.31 36.97 -9.78
CA THR A 368 15.39 35.78 -8.93
C THR A 368 15.08 34.55 -9.75
N VAL A 369 15.97 33.56 -9.70
CA VAL A 369 15.82 32.27 -10.32
C VAL A 369 15.56 31.24 -9.22
N ASP A 370 14.34 30.73 -9.17
CA ASP A 370 13.97 29.60 -8.33
C ASP A 370 14.23 28.30 -9.10
N ALA A 371 15.31 27.62 -8.77
CA ALA A 371 15.76 26.39 -9.41
C ALA A 371 16.44 25.48 -8.36
N PRO A 372 15.68 24.70 -7.57
CA PRO A 372 16.21 23.88 -6.46
C PRO A 372 17.30 22.88 -6.88
N TRP A 373 17.30 22.46 -8.14
CA TRP A 373 18.35 21.60 -8.69
C TRP A 373 19.65 22.36 -8.94
N LEU A 374 19.58 23.64 -9.31
CA LEU A 374 20.73 24.48 -9.58
C LEU A 374 21.38 24.96 -8.28
N GLU A 375 20.56 25.27 -7.27
CA GLU A 375 21.03 25.58 -5.91
C GLU A 375 21.84 24.42 -5.30
N ARG A 376 21.40 23.19 -5.53
CA ARG A 376 22.16 21.99 -5.10
C ARG A 376 23.50 21.83 -5.82
N ILE A 377 23.58 22.22 -7.08
CA ILE A 377 24.86 22.25 -7.81
C ILE A 377 25.76 23.32 -7.22
N LEU A 378 25.22 24.53 -6.95
CA LEU A 378 25.96 25.63 -6.35
C LEU A 378 26.47 25.27 -4.93
N ALA A 379 25.65 24.69 -4.09
CA ALA A 379 26.06 24.26 -2.75
C ALA A 379 27.23 23.23 -2.77
N GLY A 380 27.34 22.45 -3.84
CA GLY A 380 28.48 21.52 -4.06
C GLY A 380 29.63 22.10 -4.87
N THR A 381 29.54 23.35 -5.32
CA THR A 381 30.50 24.00 -6.21
C THR A 381 31.33 25.03 -5.43
N ASN A 382 32.65 24.92 -5.51
CA ASN A 382 33.48 25.99 -4.98
C ASN A 382 33.49 27.13 -6.01
N VAL A 383 32.75 28.24 -5.73
CA VAL A 383 32.62 29.39 -6.62
C VAL A 383 33.92 30.17 -6.80
N GLU A 384 34.92 29.98 -5.93
CA GLU A 384 36.27 30.60 -6.06
C GLU A 384 37.17 29.78 -7.03
N ASP A 385 36.76 28.55 -7.40
CA ASP A 385 37.54 27.72 -8.30
C ASP A 385 37.00 27.83 -9.73
N TYR A 386 37.81 28.30 -10.61
CA TYR A 386 37.45 28.58 -12.02
C TYR A 386 36.85 27.35 -12.74
N GLU A 387 37.37 26.15 -12.52
CA GLU A 387 36.87 24.94 -13.17
C GLU A 387 35.47 24.51 -12.62
N SER A 388 35.27 24.70 -11.34
CA SER A 388 33.98 24.45 -10.70
C SER A 388 32.93 25.45 -11.20
N LEU A 389 33.31 26.71 -11.32
CA LEU A 389 32.45 27.77 -11.88
C LEU A 389 32.10 27.49 -13.35
N GLN A 390 33.06 27.04 -14.16
CA GLN A 390 32.82 26.67 -15.57
C GLN A 390 31.84 25.51 -15.72
N TYR A 391 31.89 24.51 -14.82
CA TYR A 391 30.88 23.44 -14.79
C TYR A 391 29.48 23.98 -14.48
N PHE A 392 29.37 24.86 -13.49
CA PHE A 392 28.10 25.53 -13.15
C PHE A 392 27.58 26.33 -14.35
N GLN A 393 28.41 27.15 -14.98
CA GLN A 393 28.05 27.95 -16.17
C GLN A 393 27.55 27.06 -17.32
N THR A 394 28.19 25.91 -17.57
CA THR A 394 27.76 24.95 -18.59
C THR A 394 26.34 24.41 -18.22
N GLN A 395 26.10 24.05 -16.96
CA GLN A 395 24.79 23.57 -16.53
C GLN A 395 23.70 24.65 -16.60
N LEU A 396 24.05 25.90 -16.34
CA LEU A 396 23.17 27.07 -16.48
C LEU A 396 22.82 27.30 -17.96
N GLY A 397 23.81 27.26 -18.85
CA GLY A 397 23.60 27.43 -20.30
C GLY A 397 22.71 26.33 -20.89
N ASP A 398 22.97 25.07 -20.53
CA ASP A 398 22.20 23.91 -21.01
C ASP A 398 20.75 23.86 -20.46
N SER A 399 20.43 24.67 -19.46
CA SER A 399 19.14 24.62 -18.76
C SER A 399 18.02 25.42 -19.41
N GLY A 400 18.35 26.39 -20.28
CA GLY A 400 17.41 27.35 -20.83
C GLY A 400 17.09 28.54 -19.91
N ILE A 401 17.69 28.61 -18.72
CA ILE A 401 17.49 29.73 -17.78
C ILE A 401 18.00 31.04 -18.38
N LEU A 402 19.13 30.99 -19.09
CA LEU A 402 19.68 32.19 -19.75
C LEU A 402 18.75 32.70 -20.85
N ASP A 403 18.14 31.80 -21.64
CA ASP A 403 17.17 32.19 -22.67
C ASP A 403 15.93 32.86 -22.07
N GLU A 404 15.46 32.37 -20.93
CA GLU A 404 14.33 32.95 -20.22
C GLU A 404 14.67 34.31 -19.59
N LEU A 405 15.87 34.48 -19.00
CA LEU A 405 16.36 35.76 -18.49
C LEU A 405 16.42 36.82 -19.62
N VAL A 406 16.93 36.44 -20.77
CA VAL A 406 16.96 37.32 -21.97
C VAL A 406 15.55 37.65 -22.44
N ALA A 407 14.62 36.69 -22.44
CA ALA A 407 13.23 36.92 -22.78
C ALA A 407 12.50 37.88 -21.83
N GLN A 408 12.92 37.92 -20.55
CA GLN A 408 12.40 38.84 -19.54
C GLN A 408 13.15 40.17 -19.51
N GLY A 409 14.13 40.38 -20.38
CA GLY A 409 14.82 41.64 -20.59
C GLY A 409 15.95 41.93 -19.60
N VAL A 410 16.76 40.90 -19.27
CA VAL A 410 17.98 41.10 -18.48
C VAL A 410 18.97 41.96 -19.26
N GLU A 411 19.60 42.91 -18.60
CA GLU A 411 20.64 43.77 -19.16
C GLU A 411 22.01 43.46 -18.53
N GLU A 412 23.06 43.95 -19.13
CA GLU A 412 24.44 43.79 -18.63
C GLU A 412 24.57 44.50 -17.26
N GLU A 413 25.21 43.85 -16.30
CA GLU A 413 25.33 44.24 -14.89
C GLU A 413 24.06 44.05 -14.03
N ASP A 414 23.00 43.46 -14.56
CA ASP A 414 21.86 43.07 -13.72
C ASP A 414 22.25 41.92 -12.76
N THR A 415 21.70 41.99 -11.54
CA THR A 415 21.96 41.00 -10.50
C THR A 415 20.99 39.83 -10.61
N ILE A 416 21.52 38.60 -10.71
CA ILE A 416 20.77 37.34 -10.71
C ILE A 416 20.94 36.66 -9.36
N LYS A 417 19.84 36.42 -8.65
CA LYS A 417 19.80 35.66 -7.41
C LYS A 417 19.39 34.23 -7.64
N ILE A 418 20.20 33.29 -7.15
CA ILE A 418 19.92 31.85 -7.19
C ILE A 418 20.08 31.28 -5.78
N GLY A 419 18.98 31.08 -5.06
CA GLY A 419 19.00 30.76 -3.64
C GLY A 419 19.68 31.83 -2.81
N GLU A 420 20.77 31.49 -2.14
CA GLU A 420 21.58 32.44 -1.32
C GLU A 420 22.72 33.13 -2.10
N TYR A 421 22.86 32.79 -3.39
CA TYR A 421 23.97 33.29 -4.23
C TYR A 421 23.50 34.42 -5.14
N GLU A 422 24.37 35.45 -5.29
CA GLU A 422 24.16 36.56 -6.19
C GLU A 422 25.26 36.58 -7.26
N PHE A 423 24.86 36.80 -8.51
CA PHE A 423 25.77 36.87 -9.66
C PHE A 423 25.41 38.08 -10.52
N ASP A 424 26.42 38.75 -11.07
CA ASP A 424 26.21 39.78 -12.07
C ASP A 424 26.09 39.13 -13.44
N TYR A 425 25.10 39.56 -14.23
CA TYR A 425 24.95 39.11 -15.60
C TYR A 425 25.95 39.82 -16.49
N LEU A 426 26.89 39.04 -17.01
CA LEU A 426 27.92 39.54 -17.97
C LEU A 426 27.74 38.77 -19.30
N TYR A 427 27.68 39.51 -20.40
CA TYR A 427 27.50 38.95 -21.73
C TYR A 427 28.80 38.42 -22.30
#